data_5b74c97e0e71dde4243abe718f8e830f
#
_entry.id   5b74c97e0e71dde4243abe718f8e830f
#
_cell.length_a   1.000
_cell.length_b   1.000
_cell.length_c   1.000
_cell.angle_alpha   90.00
_cell.angle_beta   90.00
_cell.angle_gamma   90.00
#
_symmetry.space_group_name_H-M   'P 1'
#
loop_
_entity.id
_entity.type
_entity.pdbx_description
1 polymer ?
#
loop_
_entity_poly.entity_id
_entity_poly.type
_entity_poly.pdbx_seq_one_letter_code
_entity_poly.pdbx_strand_id
1 'polypeptide(L)'
;MRRSEVERNILKWIKEVSKVREELGNFSICPFAEKARYLIIECSASAIVPVEGYQVIIYVIEDSFDLLEVQRWVKIHNERYDEWKFFEDCSSYDTYIKDIKTNNGLYNLILSQPKEELREFRKKLAKTDYYDNWNEEYLREILQDDYDLI
;
A
#
# COMPACT_ATOMS: atom_id res chain seq x y z
N MET A 1 -16.74 14.42 16.18
CA MET A 1 -15.33 14.80 16.04
C MET A 1 -15.00 15.04 14.57
N ARG A 2 -14.36 16.16 14.28
CA ARG A 2 -13.93 16.44 12.90
C ARG A 2 -12.72 15.58 12.53
N ARG A 3 -12.76 15.00 11.33
CA ARG A 3 -11.58 14.33 10.77
C ARG A 3 -10.58 15.40 10.35
N SER A 4 -9.29 15.12 10.51
CA SER A 4 -8.23 16.00 10.02
C SER A 4 -8.27 16.07 8.49
N GLU A 5 -7.68 17.12 7.93
CA GLU A 5 -7.54 17.24 6.47
C GLU A 5 -6.73 16.07 5.89
N VAL A 6 -5.67 15.67 6.59
CA VAL A 6 -4.83 14.53 6.19
C VAL A 6 -5.67 13.26 6.11
N GLU A 7 -6.45 12.96 7.14
CA GLU A 7 -7.30 11.78 7.16
C GLU A 7 -8.33 11.81 6.03
N ARG A 8 -8.97 12.96 5.79
CA ARG A 8 -9.91 13.10 4.67
C ARG A 8 -9.26 12.84 3.32
N ASN A 9 -8.07 13.34 3.10
CA ASN A 9 -7.33 13.15 1.85
C ASN A 9 -6.93 11.69 1.65
N ILE A 10 -6.51 11.01 2.72
CA ILE A 10 -6.17 9.60 2.66
C ILE A 10 -7.40 8.75 2.36
N LEU A 11 -8.53 9.03 3.00
CA LEU A 11 -9.78 8.33 2.74
C LEU A 11 -10.26 8.50 1.29
N LYS A 12 -10.08 9.68 0.74
CA LYS A 12 -10.38 9.95 -0.66
C LYS A 12 -9.51 9.11 -1.60
N TRP A 13 -8.23 9.01 -1.30
CA TRP A 13 -7.29 8.17 -2.07
C TRP A 13 -7.66 6.69 -1.97
N ILE A 14 -7.98 6.19 -0.78
CA ILE A 14 -8.44 4.80 -0.58
C ILE A 14 -9.65 4.51 -1.46
N LYS A 15 -10.59 5.44 -1.51
CA LYS A 15 -11.78 5.30 -2.34
C LYS A 15 -11.43 5.19 -3.82
N GLU A 16 -10.45 5.98 -4.29
CA GLU A 16 -9.99 5.93 -5.68
C GLU A 16 -9.31 4.60 -6.02
N VAL A 17 -8.42 4.10 -5.15
CA VAL A 17 -7.72 2.83 -5.40
C VAL A 17 -8.62 1.61 -5.20
N SER A 18 -9.76 1.78 -4.55
CA SER A 18 -10.77 0.73 -4.36
C SER A 18 -11.81 0.67 -5.46
N LYS A 19 -11.79 1.64 -6.38
CA LYS A 19 -12.76 1.75 -7.46
C LYS A 19 -12.52 0.69 -8.52
N VAL A 20 -13.55 -0.09 -8.84
CA VAL A 20 -13.49 -1.10 -9.90
C VAL A 20 -13.37 -0.41 -11.26
N ARG A 21 -12.45 -0.88 -12.09
CA ARG A 21 -12.16 -0.30 -13.40
C ARG A 21 -12.22 -1.35 -14.49
N GLU A 22 -12.92 -1.04 -15.56
CA GLU A 22 -13.05 -1.93 -16.71
C GLU A 22 -11.69 -2.18 -17.39
N GLU A 23 -10.84 -1.16 -17.50
CA GLU A 23 -9.50 -1.27 -18.07
C GLU A 23 -8.56 -2.18 -17.28
N LEU A 24 -8.91 -2.51 -16.04
CA LEU A 24 -8.19 -3.46 -15.20
C LEU A 24 -8.90 -4.81 -15.08
N GLY A 25 -9.73 -5.16 -16.05
CA GLY A 25 -10.46 -6.43 -16.05
C GLY A 25 -11.55 -6.48 -14.96
N ASN A 26 -12.15 -5.35 -14.65
CA ASN A 26 -13.17 -5.18 -13.60
C ASN A 26 -12.62 -5.40 -12.18
N PHE A 27 -11.33 -5.14 -11.98
CA PHE A 27 -10.71 -5.08 -10.66
C PHE A 27 -10.42 -3.62 -10.28
N SER A 28 -10.29 -3.37 -8.98
CA SER A 28 -9.74 -2.12 -8.47
C SER A 28 -8.22 -2.16 -8.48
N ILE A 29 -7.55 -1.02 -8.30
CA ILE A 29 -6.09 -0.94 -8.15
C ILE A 29 -5.66 -1.77 -6.94
N CYS A 30 -6.38 -1.68 -5.83
CA CYS A 30 -6.11 -2.42 -4.62
C CYS A 30 -7.37 -3.13 -4.12
N PRO A 31 -7.67 -4.35 -4.61
CA PRO A 31 -8.86 -5.09 -4.18
C PRO A 31 -8.86 -5.40 -2.68
N PHE A 32 -7.68 -5.50 -2.07
CA PHE A 32 -7.53 -5.72 -0.63
C PHE A 32 -8.11 -4.56 0.18
N ALA A 33 -7.86 -3.32 -0.26
CA ALA A 33 -8.30 -2.11 0.45
C ALA A 33 -9.81 -1.94 0.49
N GLU A 34 -10.53 -2.49 -0.50
CA GLU A 34 -11.98 -2.34 -0.62
C GLU A 34 -12.73 -2.80 0.64
N LYS A 35 -12.28 -3.90 1.25
CA LYS A 35 -12.93 -4.52 2.42
C LYS A 35 -12.05 -4.53 3.65
N ALA A 36 -10.90 -3.89 3.60
CA ALA A 36 -9.95 -3.92 4.71
C ALA A 36 -10.40 -3.04 5.86
N ARG A 37 -10.13 -3.50 7.08
CA ARG A 37 -10.17 -2.63 8.25
C ARG A 37 -8.84 -1.90 8.31
N TYR A 38 -8.86 -0.57 8.19
CA TYR A 38 -7.63 0.21 8.18
C TYR A 38 -7.59 1.25 9.28
N LEU A 39 -6.37 1.64 9.64
CA LEU A 39 -6.06 2.65 10.64
C LEU A 39 -5.12 3.67 10.00
N ILE A 40 -5.37 4.96 10.23
CA ILE A 40 -4.54 6.06 9.73
C ILE A 40 -3.85 6.69 10.92
N ILE A 41 -2.51 6.75 10.89
CA ILE A 41 -1.69 7.31 11.97
C ILE A 41 -0.72 8.33 11.38
N GLU A 42 -0.71 9.54 11.93
CA GLU A 42 0.30 10.55 11.62
C GLU A 42 1.46 10.40 12.62
N CYS A 43 2.66 10.11 12.13
CA CYS A 43 3.81 9.85 13.00
C CYS A 43 5.14 10.05 12.27
N SER A 44 6.23 10.05 13.04
CA SER A 44 7.56 9.96 12.43
C SER A 44 7.84 8.53 11.98
N ALA A 45 8.72 8.37 10.99
CA ALA A 45 9.08 7.04 10.46
C ALA A 45 9.67 6.13 11.54
N SER A 46 10.39 6.69 12.50
CA SER A 46 11.00 5.92 13.60
C SER A 46 10.00 5.45 14.64
N ALA A 47 8.80 6.03 14.68
CA ALA A 47 7.76 5.72 15.67
C ALA A 47 6.77 4.65 15.19
N ILE A 48 6.96 4.10 14.00
CA ILE A 48 6.06 3.09 13.44
C ILE A 48 6.08 1.82 14.29
N VAL A 49 4.89 1.41 14.74
CA VAL A 49 4.67 0.13 15.43
C VAL A 49 3.37 -0.47 14.88
N PRO A 50 3.39 -1.71 14.38
CA PRO A 50 2.16 -2.36 13.91
C PRO A 50 1.16 -2.56 15.05
N VAL A 51 -0.12 -2.45 14.72
CA VAL A 51 -1.23 -2.59 15.68
C VAL A 51 -2.10 -3.76 15.24
N GLU A 52 -2.32 -4.71 16.15
CA GLU A 52 -3.18 -5.86 15.90
C GLU A 52 -4.63 -5.44 15.62
N GLY A 53 -5.31 -6.20 14.79
CA GLY A 53 -6.74 -6.01 14.51
C GLY A 53 -7.05 -5.20 13.26
N TYR A 54 -6.02 -4.72 12.54
CA TYR A 54 -6.18 -3.99 11.28
C TYR A 54 -5.49 -4.73 10.15
N GLN A 55 -6.11 -4.76 8.97
CA GLN A 55 -5.54 -5.37 7.78
C GLN A 55 -4.60 -4.43 7.03
N VAL A 56 -4.84 -3.12 7.15
CA VAL A 56 -3.96 -2.09 6.57
C VAL A 56 -3.78 -0.96 7.56
N ILE A 57 -2.53 -0.63 7.85
CA ILE A 57 -2.22 0.55 8.65
C ILE A 57 -1.49 1.54 7.73
N ILE A 58 -1.98 2.76 7.69
CA ILE A 58 -1.41 3.82 6.85
C ILE A 58 -0.73 4.82 7.76
N TYR A 59 0.60 4.84 7.73
CA TYR A 59 1.40 5.79 8.49
C TYR A 59 1.70 6.99 7.60
N VAL A 60 1.15 8.13 7.98
CA VAL A 60 1.43 9.41 7.31
C VAL A 60 2.69 9.98 7.94
N ILE A 61 3.78 9.97 7.20
CA ILE A 61 5.10 10.31 7.72
C ILE A 61 5.26 11.82 7.84
N GLU A 62 5.53 12.26 9.05
CA GLU A 62 5.70 13.69 9.37
C GLU A 62 7.08 14.23 8.98
N ASP A 63 8.05 13.32 8.80
CA ASP A 63 9.41 13.70 8.41
C ASP A 63 9.45 14.18 6.96
N SER A 64 10.29 15.18 6.69
CA SER A 64 10.54 15.66 5.32
C SER A 64 11.55 14.78 4.62
N PHE A 65 11.12 13.62 4.15
CA PHE A 65 11.98 12.62 3.53
C PHE A 65 11.84 12.61 2.01
N ASP A 66 12.94 12.25 1.32
CA ASP A 66 12.90 11.88 -0.09
C ASP A 66 12.57 10.38 -0.22
N LEU A 67 12.45 9.89 -1.46
CA LEU A 67 12.11 8.49 -1.73
C LEU A 67 13.11 7.52 -1.08
N LEU A 68 14.40 7.81 -1.17
CA LEU A 68 15.43 6.90 -0.63
C LEU A 68 15.34 6.78 0.89
N GLU A 69 15.02 7.87 1.58
CA GLU A 69 14.86 7.87 3.03
C GLU A 69 13.62 7.07 3.44
N VAL A 70 12.51 7.23 2.72
CA VAL A 70 11.29 6.45 2.97
C VAL A 70 11.55 4.96 2.72
N GLN A 71 12.22 4.62 1.63
CA GLN A 71 12.56 3.23 1.30
C GLN A 71 13.47 2.60 2.35
N ARG A 72 14.42 3.38 2.91
CA ARG A 72 15.27 2.92 3.99
C ARG A 72 14.47 2.52 5.22
N TRP A 73 13.49 3.34 5.62
CA TRP A 73 12.63 3.03 6.75
C TRP A 73 11.72 1.84 6.50
N VAL A 74 11.20 1.70 5.28
CA VAL A 74 10.44 0.51 4.88
C VAL A 74 11.27 -0.75 5.07
N LYS A 75 12.53 -0.73 4.62
CA LYS A 75 13.45 -1.85 4.78
C LYS A 75 13.71 -2.16 6.26
N ILE A 76 13.96 -1.14 7.07
CA ILE A 76 14.19 -1.30 8.51
C ILE A 76 13.00 -1.98 9.16
N HIS A 77 11.79 -1.53 8.88
CA HIS A 77 10.58 -2.09 9.49
C HIS A 77 10.28 -3.50 8.98
N ASN A 78 10.53 -3.78 7.70
CA ASN A 78 10.40 -5.15 7.17
C ASN A 78 11.36 -6.13 7.84
N GLU A 79 12.55 -5.68 8.21
CA GLU A 79 13.52 -6.50 8.94
C GLU A 79 13.18 -6.65 10.43
N ARG A 80 12.54 -5.63 11.00
CA ARG A 80 12.20 -5.61 12.44
C ARG A 80 10.94 -6.41 12.76
N TYR A 81 9.95 -6.39 11.88
CA TYR A 81 8.64 -6.98 12.12
C TYR A 81 8.33 -8.09 11.11
N ASP A 82 8.70 -9.33 11.45
CA ASP A 82 8.60 -10.48 10.55
C ASP A 82 7.17 -10.84 10.14
N GLU A 83 6.19 -10.53 10.97
CA GLU A 83 4.79 -10.87 10.72
C GLU A 83 4.05 -9.82 9.89
N TRP A 84 4.73 -8.71 9.55
CA TRP A 84 4.15 -7.58 8.83
C TRP A 84 4.93 -7.30 7.56
N LYS A 85 4.25 -6.80 6.55
CA LYS A 85 4.87 -6.33 5.32
C LYS A 85 4.65 -4.83 5.21
N PHE A 86 5.74 -4.10 4.94
CA PHE A 86 5.72 -2.64 4.80
C PHE A 86 5.98 -2.23 3.37
N PHE A 87 5.28 -1.19 2.93
CA PHE A 87 5.38 -0.63 1.57
C PHE A 87 5.45 0.88 1.65
N GLU A 88 6.14 1.51 0.68
CA GLU A 88 6.11 2.95 0.52
C GLU A 88 5.04 3.40 -0.47
N ASP A 89 4.54 4.61 -0.27
CA ASP A 89 3.74 5.36 -1.24
C ASP A 89 4.15 6.82 -1.10
N CYS A 90 5.09 7.26 -1.96
CA CYS A 90 5.71 8.56 -1.84
C CYS A 90 5.04 9.59 -2.73
N SER A 91 4.87 10.81 -2.20
CA SER A 91 4.27 11.93 -2.93
C SER A 91 5.10 12.36 -4.14
N SER A 92 6.42 12.18 -4.08
CA SER A 92 7.35 12.61 -5.12
C SER A 92 7.67 11.54 -6.16
N TYR A 93 7.15 10.34 -6.01
CA TYR A 93 7.42 9.23 -6.93
C TYR A 93 6.10 8.64 -7.42
N ASP A 94 5.70 9.06 -8.62
CA ASP A 94 4.45 8.61 -9.21
C ASP A 94 4.57 7.19 -9.75
N THR A 95 3.59 6.37 -9.40
CA THR A 95 3.47 4.98 -9.87
C THR A 95 2.18 4.82 -10.66
N TYR A 96 2.20 3.94 -11.67
CA TYR A 96 1.07 3.76 -12.58
C TYR A 96 0.82 2.29 -12.87
N ILE A 97 -0.46 1.95 -13.03
CA ILE A 97 -0.90 0.73 -13.70
C ILE A 97 -1.60 1.20 -14.96
N LYS A 98 -1.03 0.86 -16.14
CA LYS A 98 -1.44 1.47 -17.40
C LYS A 98 -1.30 3.00 -17.27
N ASP A 99 -2.33 3.77 -17.53
CA ASP A 99 -2.30 5.24 -17.40
C ASP A 99 -2.89 5.72 -16.06
N ILE A 100 -3.15 4.80 -15.14
CA ILE A 100 -3.80 5.11 -13.87
C ILE A 100 -2.76 5.33 -12.79
N LYS A 101 -2.75 6.52 -12.20
CA LYS A 101 -1.85 6.86 -11.09
C LYS A 101 -2.30 6.11 -9.83
N THR A 102 -1.38 5.40 -9.20
CA THR A 102 -1.67 4.56 -8.03
C THR A 102 -1.29 5.17 -6.69
N ASN A 103 -0.32 6.09 -6.67
CA ASN A 103 0.10 6.74 -5.42
C ASN A 103 -0.79 7.94 -5.07
N ASN A 104 -0.78 8.32 -3.78
CA ASN A 104 -1.64 9.40 -3.29
C ASN A 104 -1.23 10.80 -3.80
N GLY A 105 0.06 11.01 -4.02
CA GLY A 105 0.58 12.27 -4.58
C GLY A 105 0.66 13.45 -3.60
N LEU A 106 0.20 13.31 -2.37
CA LEU A 106 0.18 14.40 -1.38
C LEU A 106 1.12 14.18 -0.21
N TYR A 107 1.20 12.95 0.28
CA TYR A 107 1.95 12.60 1.49
C TYR A 107 2.93 11.48 1.24
N ASN A 108 3.99 11.44 2.03
CA ASN A 108 4.82 10.25 2.12
C ASN A 108 4.15 9.29 3.08
N LEU A 109 3.78 8.13 2.57
CA LEU A 109 3.13 7.09 3.34
C LEU A 109 4.01 5.86 3.46
N ILE A 110 3.90 5.20 4.59
CA ILE A 110 4.34 3.81 4.75
C ILE A 110 3.09 3.05 5.13
N LEU A 111 2.83 1.94 4.44
CA LEU A 111 1.68 1.09 4.72
C LEU A 111 2.17 -0.23 5.30
N SER A 112 1.43 -0.78 6.26
CA SER A 112 1.73 -2.12 6.77
C SER A 112 0.50 -3.01 6.66
N GLN A 113 0.76 -4.27 6.34
CA GLN A 113 -0.27 -5.30 6.22
C GLN A 113 0.22 -6.58 6.89
N PRO A 114 -0.66 -7.36 7.54
CA PRO A 114 -0.29 -8.67 8.05
C PRO A 114 0.23 -9.55 6.91
N LYS A 115 1.45 -10.02 7.01
CA LYS A 115 2.18 -10.70 5.94
C LYS A 115 1.46 -11.94 5.43
N GLU A 116 0.97 -12.76 6.35
CA GLU A 116 0.29 -14.02 5.99
C GLU A 116 -1.07 -13.77 5.33
N GLU A 117 -1.87 -12.86 5.86
CA GLU A 117 -3.16 -12.49 5.27
C GLU A 117 -2.99 -11.91 3.87
N LEU A 118 -1.98 -11.07 3.70
CA LEU A 118 -1.65 -10.46 2.41
C LEU A 118 -1.27 -11.56 1.40
N ARG A 119 -0.43 -12.51 1.80
CA ARG A 119 -0.02 -13.62 0.93
C ARG A 119 -1.20 -14.47 0.52
N GLU A 120 -2.08 -14.82 1.45
CA GLU A 120 -3.29 -15.61 1.15
C GLU A 120 -4.21 -14.87 0.17
N PHE A 121 -4.37 -13.57 0.36
CA PHE A 121 -5.15 -12.76 -0.56
C PHE A 121 -4.52 -12.71 -1.96
N ARG A 122 -3.20 -12.55 -2.04
CA ARG A 122 -2.45 -12.55 -3.31
C ARG A 122 -2.54 -13.90 -4.03
N LYS A 123 -2.58 -15.01 -3.30
CA LYS A 123 -2.82 -16.33 -3.88
C LYS A 123 -4.16 -16.39 -4.61
N LYS A 124 -5.18 -15.81 -4.02
CA LYS A 124 -6.51 -15.75 -4.63
C LYS A 124 -6.50 -14.88 -5.90
N LEU A 125 -5.85 -13.73 -5.84
CA LEU A 125 -5.71 -12.83 -6.99
C LEU A 125 -4.91 -13.46 -8.12
N ALA A 126 -3.88 -14.26 -7.80
CA ALA A 126 -3.05 -14.93 -8.80
C ALA A 126 -3.81 -15.97 -9.61
N LYS A 127 -4.95 -16.45 -9.11
CA LYS A 127 -5.84 -17.38 -9.83
C LYS A 127 -6.78 -16.65 -10.79
N THR A 128 -6.74 -15.32 -10.81
CA THR A 128 -7.56 -14.48 -11.65
C THR A 128 -6.68 -13.74 -12.66
N ASP A 129 -7.30 -12.94 -13.52
CA ASP A 129 -6.59 -12.11 -14.50
C ASP A 129 -6.06 -10.80 -13.90
N TYR A 130 -6.16 -10.59 -12.59
CA TYR A 130 -5.81 -9.32 -11.94
C TYR A 130 -4.40 -8.86 -12.28
N TYR A 131 -3.41 -9.76 -12.13
CA TYR A 131 -2.00 -9.40 -12.35
C TYR A 131 -1.63 -9.28 -13.84
N ASP A 132 -2.47 -9.74 -14.74
CA ASP A 132 -2.23 -9.61 -16.20
C ASP A 132 -2.21 -8.15 -16.65
N ASN A 133 -2.82 -7.25 -15.87
CA ASN A 133 -2.89 -5.82 -16.17
C ASN A 133 -1.67 -5.03 -15.68
N TRP A 134 -0.76 -5.68 -14.96
CA TRP A 134 0.40 -5.05 -14.37
C TRP A 134 1.64 -5.30 -15.22
N ASN A 135 2.53 -4.30 -15.33
CA ASN A 135 3.82 -4.55 -15.96
C ASN A 135 4.70 -5.40 -15.03
N GLU A 136 5.61 -6.18 -15.60
CA GLU A 136 6.41 -7.15 -14.86
C GLU A 136 7.34 -6.49 -13.84
N GLU A 137 7.93 -5.35 -14.18
CA GLU A 137 8.81 -4.63 -13.26
C GLU A 137 8.07 -4.19 -12.00
N TYR A 138 6.86 -3.65 -12.16
CA TYR A 138 6.03 -3.22 -11.03
C TYR A 138 5.55 -4.40 -10.21
N LEU A 139 5.22 -5.53 -10.86
CA LEU A 139 4.85 -6.77 -10.16
C LEU A 139 5.98 -7.25 -9.25
N ARG A 140 7.21 -7.26 -9.74
CA ARG A 140 8.38 -7.68 -8.94
C ARG A 140 8.58 -6.76 -7.75
N GLU A 141 8.45 -5.46 -7.97
CA GLU A 141 8.61 -4.45 -6.93
C GLU A 141 7.56 -4.59 -5.81
N ILE A 142 6.30 -4.80 -6.18
CA ILE A 142 5.19 -4.87 -5.23
C ILE A 142 5.09 -6.24 -4.57
N LEU A 143 5.20 -7.32 -5.33
CA LEU A 143 5.03 -8.67 -4.80
C LEU A 143 6.23 -9.16 -3.99
N GLN A 144 7.43 -8.71 -4.35
CA GLN A 144 8.65 -9.10 -3.65
C GLN A 144 8.70 -10.63 -3.41
N ASP A 145 8.67 -11.06 -2.14
CA ASP A 145 8.71 -12.49 -1.78
C ASP A 145 7.52 -13.29 -2.31
N ASP A 146 6.41 -12.62 -2.61
CA ASP A 146 5.21 -13.26 -3.13
C ASP A 146 5.21 -13.38 -4.66
N TYR A 147 6.26 -12.95 -5.34
CA TYR A 147 6.38 -13.06 -6.79
C TYR A 147 6.29 -14.52 -7.26
N ASP A 148 6.67 -15.47 -6.42
CA ASP A 148 6.56 -16.90 -6.69
C ASP A 148 5.11 -17.38 -6.89
N LEU A 149 4.13 -16.57 -6.51
CA LEU A 149 2.71 -16.92 -6.67
C LEU A 149 2.19 -16.80 -8.10
N ILE A 150 2.92 -16.10 -8.98
CA ILE A 150 2.48 -15.89 -10.37
C ILE A 150 3.35 -16.58 -11.38
#